data_32c0d11da7c0f912526dfb9570c0a900
#
_entry.id   32c0d11da7c0f912526dfb9570c0a900
#
_cell.length_a   1.000
_cell.length_b   1.000
_cell.length_c   1.000
_cell.angle_alpha   90.00
_cell.angle_beta   90.00
_cell.angle_gamma   90.00
#
_symmetry.space_group_name_H-M   'P 1'
#
loop_
_entity.id
_entity.type
_entity.pdbx_description
1 polymer ?
#
loop_
_entity_poly.entity_id
_entity_poly.type
_entity_poly.pdbx_seq_one_letter_code
_entity_poly.pdbx_strand_id
1 'polypeptide(L)'
;MKASRLSARDWVEVRSKEEILSTLDSNGQLDGMPFMPEMFAFCAQRFQVYKRAHKTCDTVFPIRGRRVDRAVHLETRCDGQAHGGCQAGCLIFWKEAWLKPVSETSGGDAAARVEAHSSDLGLAPTARCTESDVYARAQVSSPEDGVPAYVCQATRLPYATAHLEWWDVRQYVEDYWSGNVGLWRIVCGLVYSTYHRISQAGIGLGPAMEWFYNTFHRLWGGTRFPGTAGVIREGQPTPTGALNLQPGELVRVKSHEEILRTLNTGSRNRGMGWDAEMVPYCGGTYRVLRSVTKIIDERTGKMTQMKSPSVILDSVVCEARFSRYRMFCPRSIYSFWREIWLERVDTGRIAPSHHAHSKT
;
A
#
# COMPACT_ATOMS: atom_id res chain seq x y z
N MET A 1 -28.70 -9.86 14.06
CA MET A 1 -27.71 -8.85 14.51
C MET A 1 -26.79 -8.56 13.34
N LYS A 2 -26.66 -7.32 12.83
CA LYS A 2 -25.61 -6.99 11.84
C LYS A 2 -24.27 -7.18 12.54
N ALA A 3 -23.43 -8.09 12.02
CA ALA A 3 -22.07 -8.25 12.52
C ALA A 3 -21.39 -6.87 12.52
N SER A 4 -20.85 -6.46 13.67
CA SER A 4 -20.09 -5.22 13.78
C SER A 4 -18.93 -5.28 12.81
N ARG A 5 -18.80 -4.26 11.98
CA ARG A 5 -17.68 -4.17 11.04
C ARG A 5 -16.39 -3.85 11.80
N LEU A 6 -15.30 -4.51 11.44
CA LEU A 6 -13.99 -4.28 12.04
C LEU A 6 -13.48 -2.86 11.76
N SER A 7 -12.85 -2.27 12.76
CA SER A 7 -12.24 -0.93 12.73
C SER A 7 -10.75 -1.01 13.04
N ALA A 8 -10.02 0.08 12.74
CA ALA A 8 -8.61 0.17 13.11
C ALA A 8 -8.45 -0.01 14.63
N ARG A 9 -7.42 -0.74 15.03
CA ARG A 9 -7.06 -1.12 16.41
C ARG A 9 -7.91 -2.24 17.04
N ASP A 10 -8.94 -2.75 16.37
CA ASP A 10 -9.63 -3.97 16.85
C ASP A 10 -8.64 -5.14 16.87
N TRP A 11 -8.73 -5.98 17.90
CA TRP A 11 -7.99 -7.24 17.95
C TRP A 11 -8.74 -8.34 17.24
N VAL A 12 -8.04 -9.08 16.40
CA VAL A 12 -8.59 -10.20 15.64
C VAL A 12 -7.64 -11.39 15.68
N GLU A 13 -8.21 -12.58 15.56
CA GLU A 13 -7.48 -13.81 15.31
C GLU A 13 -7.77 -14.26 13.88
N VAL A 14 -6.73 -14.58 13.12
CA VAL A 14 -6.89 -15.20 11.81
C VAL A 14 -7.43 -16.61 12.02
N ARG A 15 -8.49 -16.98 11.32
CA ARG A 15 -9.12 -18.30 11.43
C ARG A 15 -8.13 -19.42 11.12
N SER A 16 -8.47 -20.64 11.51
CA SER A 16 -7.69 -21.81 11.13
C SER A 16 -7.69 -22.00 9.59
N LYS A 17 -6.71 -22.75 9.11
CA LYS A 17 -6.59 -23.05 7.68
C LYS A 17 -7.86 -23.70 7.14
N GLU A 18 -8.42 -24.66 7.89
CA GLU A 18 -9.62 -25.42 7.51
C GLU A 18 -10.85 -24.49 7.43
N GLU A 19 -11.02 -23.61 8.40
CA GLU A 19 -12.09 -22.62 8.39
C GLU A 19 -12.00 -21.69 7.18
N ILE A 20 -10.79 -21.21 6.86
CA ILE A 20 -10.57 -20.34 5.71
C ILE A 20 -10.86 -21.08 4.40
N LEU A 21 -10.28 -22.27 4.22
CA LEU A 21 -10.49 -23.10 3.02
C LEU A 21 -11.97 -23.41 2.78
N SER A 22 -12.77 -23.56 3.83
CA SER A 22 -14.22 -23.77 3.71
C SER A 22 -14.98 -22.56 3.16
N THR A 23 -14.40 -21.35 3.21
CA THR A 23 -15.01 -20.11 2.69
C THR A 23 -14.64 -19.82 1.24
N LEU A 24 -13.64 -20.53 0.69
CA LEU A 24 -13.12 -20.25 -0.64
C LEU A 24 -13.90 -20.99 -1.72
N ASP A 25 -14.05 -20.35 -2.87
CA ASP A 25 -14.56 -20.97 -4.08
C ASP A 25 -13.51 -21.91 -4.72
N SER A 26 -13.87 -22.56 -5.83
CA SER A 26 -12.97 -23.46 -6.57
C SER A 26 -11.72 -22.76 -7.15
N ASN A 27 -11.67 -21.44 -7.14
CA ASN A 27 -10.52 -20.65 -7.58
C ASN A 27 -9.64 -20.17 -6.42
N GLY A 28 -9.93 -20.60 -5.17
CA GLY A 28 -9.21 -20.14 -3.99
C GLY A 28 -9.52 -18.70 -3.60
N GLN A 29 -10.74 -18.21 -3.91
CA GLN A 29 -11.13 -16.81 -3.74
C GLN A 29 -12.39 -16.69 -2.89
N LEU A 30 -12.53 -15.54 -2.21
CA LEU A 30 -13.77 -15.09 -1.58
C LEU A 30 -14.15 -13.72 -2.14
N ASP A 31 -15.32 -13.62 -2.77
CA ASP A 31 -15.77 -12.41 -3.48
C ASP A 31 -14.73 -11.90 -4.51
N GLY A 32 -14.09 -12.82 -5.24
CA GLY A 32 -13.05 -12.51 -6.22
C GLY A 32 -11.67 -12.13 -5.63
N MET A 33 -11.55 -12.05 -4.30
CA MET A 33 -10.29 -11.80 -3.62
C MET A 33 -9.56 -13.11 -3.31
N PRO A 34 -8.36 -13.36 -3.86
CA PRO A 34 -7.65 -14.60 -3.62
C PRO A 34 -7.11 -14.67 -2.19
N PHE A 35 -7.21 -15.84 -1.60
CA PHE A 35 -6.40 -16.21 -0.45
C PHE A 35 -5.05 -16.72 -0.98
N MET A 36 -3.97 -16.06 -0.63
CA MET A 36 -2.64 -16.37 -1.17
C MET A 36 -1.90 -17.40 -0.31
N PRO A 37 -1.02 -18.23 -0.89
CA PRO A 37 -0.24 -19.21 -0.13
C PRO A 37 0.52 -18.62 1.05
N GLU A 38 1.09 -17.42 0.89
CA GLU A 38 1.82 -16.70 1.94
C GLU A 38 0.94 -16.38 3.17
N MET A 39 -0.38 -16.36 3.00
CA MET A 39 -1.32 -16.06 4.08
C MET A 39 -1.48 -17.21 5.07
N PHE A 40 -1.19 -18.45 4.67
CA PHE A 40 -1.26 -19.60 5.57
C PHE A 40 -0.33 -19.48 6.79
N ALA A 41 0.80 -18.79 6.63
CA ALA A 41 1.74 -18.55 7.72
C ALA A 41 1.13 -17.75 8.89
N PHE A 42 0.03 -17.05 8.66
CA PHE A 42 -0.62 -16.20 9.67
C PHE A 42 -1.85 -16.85 10.31
N CYS A 43 -2.26 -18.04 9.87
CA CYS A 43 -3.41 -18.76 10.44
C CYS A 43 -3.26 -18.98 11.94
N ALA A 44 -4.35 -18.86 12.69
CA ALA A 44 -4.43 -19.00 14.15
C ALA A 44 -3.56 -18.01 14.94
N GLN A 45 -3.05 -16.97 14.30
CA GLN A 45 -2.31 -15.90 14.98
C GLN A 45 -3.20 -14.68 15.24
N ARG A 46 -2.85 -13.90 16.25
CA ARG A 46 -3.58 -12.70 16.65
C ARG A 46 -2.86 -11.45 16.16
N PHE A 47 -3.64 -10.52 15.63
CA PHE A 47 -3.18 -9.25 15.11
C PHE A 47 -4.11 -8.12 15.51
N GLN A 48 -3.56 -6.91 15.56
CA GLN A 48 -4.38 -5.71 15.61
C GLN A 48 -4.69 -5.27 14.17
N VAL A 49 -5.92 -4.85 13.93
CA VAL A 49 -6.33 -4.25 12.66
C VAL A 49 -5.54 -2.95 12.47
N TYR A 50 -4.70 -2.91 11.44
CA TYR A 50 -3.95 -1.72 11.08
C TYR A 50 -4.87 -0.65 10.50
N LYS A 51 -5.64 -1.02 9.49
CA LYS A 51 -6.63 -0.15 8.84
C LYS A 51 -7.79 -0.97 8.28
N ARG A 52 -8.98 -0.37 8.28
CA ARG A 52 -10.09 -0.91 7.51
C ARG A 52 -9.85 -0.68 6.03
N ALA A 53 -9.95 -1.72 5.22
CA ALA A 53 -9.73 -1.68 3.78
C ALA A 53 -11.06 -1.53 3.03
N HIS A 54 -11.84 -0.48 3.31
CA HIS A 54 -13.10 -0.21 2.62
C HIS A 54 -12.92 0.40 1.23
N LYS A 55 -11.71 0.88 0.94
CA LYS A 55 -11.29 1.40 -0.37
C LYS A 55 -9.83 1.05 -0.65
N THR A 56 -9.44 1.16 -1.92
CA THR A 56 -8.04 1.02 -2.36
C THR A 56 -7.77 1.90 -3.57
N CYS A 57 -6.49 2.16 -3.86
CA CYS A 57 -6.08 2.77 -5.10
C CYS A 57 -6.16 1.75 -6.25
N ASP A 58 -6.54 2.22 -7.42
CA ASP A 58 -6.37 1.48 -8.65
C ASP A 58 -4.98 1.78 -9.22
N THR A 59 -4.10 0.79 -9.21
CA THR A 59 -2.72 0.94 -9.72
C THR A 59 -2.63 0.71 -11.23
N VAL A 60 -3.64 0.07 -11.82
CA VAL A 60 -3.78 -0.12 -13.25
C VAL A 60 -4.31 1.17 -13.91
N PHE A 61 -5.28 1.82 -13.25
CA PHE A 61 -5.83 3.11 -13.65
C PHE A 61 -5.63 4.13 -12.52
N PRO A 62 -4.44 4.74 -12.41
CA PRO A 62 -4.03 5.50 -11.21
C PRO A 62 -4.86 6.75 -10.89
N ILE A 63 -5.77 7.14 -11.78
CA ILE A 63 -6.73 8.24 -11.56
C ILE A 63 -8.02 7.82 -10.87
N ARG A 64 -8.16 6.55 -10.47
CA ARG A 64 -9.38 5.99 -9.91
C ARG A 64 -9.15 5.40 -8.52
N GLY A 65 -10.21 5.45 -7.70
CA GLY A 65 -10.35 4.67 -6.50
C GLY A 65 -11.19 3.42 -6.74
N ARG A 66 -11.08 2.46 -5.86
CA ARG A 66 -11.90 1.23 -5.86
C ARG A 66 -12.46 0.97 -4.48
N ARG A 67 -13.72 0.56 -4.43
CA ARG A 67 -14.39 0.15 -3.19
C ARG A 67 -14.13 -1.33 -2.95
N VAL A 68 -13.67 -1.64 -1.75
CA VAL A 68 -13.46 -3.00 -1.27
C VAL A 68 -14.57 -3.34 -0.27
N ASP A 69 -15.12 -4.53 -0.35
CA ASP A 69 -16.15 -4.97 0.60
C ASP A 69 -15.55 -5.85 1.68
N ARG A 70 -15.94 -5.55 2.94
CA ARG A 70 -15.65 -6.36 4.14
C ARG A 70 -14.21 -6.86 4.24
N ALA A 71 -13.26 -5.94 4.18
CA ALA A 71 -11.85 -6.26 4.32
C ALA A 71 -11.13 -5.28 5.25
N VAL A 72 -10.04 -5.75 5.83
CA VAL A 72 -9.12 -4.96 6.64
C VAL A 72 -7.68 -5.25 6.20
N HIS A 73 -6.77 -4.40 6.62
CA HIS A 73 -5.33 -4.67 6.61
C HIS A 73 -4.87 -4.96 8.04
N LEU A 74 -4.14 -6.04 8.20
CA LEU A 74 -3.26 -6.30 9.34
C LEU A 74 -1.84 -5.84 8.93
N GLU A 75 -0.91 -5.70 9.85
CA GLU A 75 0.47 -5.31 9.48
C GLU A 75 1.26 -6.47 8.84
N THR A 76 0.59 -7.31 8.07
CA THR A 76 1.14 -8.46 7.37
C THR A 76 1.37 -8.12 5.91
N ARG A 77 2.54 -8.51 5.38
CA ARG A 77 2.92 -8.24 3.99
C ARG A 77 3.26 -9.51 3.26
N CYS A 78 2.94 -9.54 1.97
CA CYS A 78 3.29 -10.62 1.07
C CYS A 78 4.82 -10.65 0.87
N ASP A 79 5.45 -11.81 1.08
CA ASP A 79 6.88 -12.02 0.82
C ASP A 79 7.15 -12.39 -0.64
N GLY A 80 6.10 -12.75 -1.39
CA GLY A 80 6.14 -13.07 -2.81
C GLY A 80 6.73 -14.44 -3.15
N GLN A 81 6.97 -15.31 -2.18
CA GLN A 81 7.62 -16.60 -2.43
C GLN A 81 6.81 -17.48 -3.40
N ALA A 82 5.51 -17.61 -3.17
CA ALA A 82 4.63 -18.35 -4.07
C ALA A 82 4.35 -17.60 -5.39
N HIS A 83 4.77 -16.36 -5.49
CA HIS A 83 4.55 -15.49 -6.65
C HIS A 83 5.87 -15.14 -7.35
N GLY A 84 6.69 -16.15 -7.63
CA GLY A 84 7.94 -16.01 -8.38
C GLY A 84 9.00 -15.14 -7.72
N GLY A 85 8.89 -14.90 -6.42
CA GLY A 85 9.78 -14.03 -5.66
C GLY A 85 9.54 -12.55 -5.95
N CYS A 86 8.29 -12.13 -6.14
CA CYS A 86 7.89 -10.73 -6.26
C CYS A 86 8.34 -9.94 -5.05
N GLN A 87 9.01 -8.80 -5.27
CA GLN A 87 9.61 -8.00 -4.21
C GLN A 87 8.80 -6.75 -3.84
N ALA A 88 7.56 -6.64 -4.31
CA ALA A 88 6.71 -5.47 -4.04
C ALA A 88 6.34 -5.30 -2.56
N GLY A 89 6.24 -6.40 -1.79
CA GLY A 89 5.92 -6.36 -0.36
C GLY A 89 4.54 -5.76 -0.08
N CYS A 90 3.55 -6.15 -0.86
CA CYS A 90 2.19 -5.63 -0.75
C CYS A 90 1.59 -5.92 0.63
N LEU A 91 0.92 -4.94 1.21
CA LEU A 91 0.09 -5.13 2.39
C LEU A 91 -1.10 -6.02 2.03
N ILE A 92 -1.34 -7.07 2.82
CA ILE A 92 -2.33 -8.10 2.54
C ILE A 92 -3.73 -7.59 2.88
N PHE A 93 -4.70 -7.88 2.02
CA PHE A 93 -6.13 -7.70 2.29
C PHE A 93 -6.66 -8.94 3.01
N TRP A 94 -7.27 -8.72 4.16
CA TRP A 94 -7.94 -9.77 4.92
C TRP A 94 -9.44 -9.57 4.86
N LYS A 95 -10.17 -10.51 4.25
CA LYS A 95 -11.64 -10.50 4.31
C LYS A 95 -12.09 -10.71 5.76
N GLU A 96 -13.09 -9.96 6.22
CA GLU A 96 -13.61 -10.10 7.59
C GLU A 96 -14.06 -11.54 7.91
N ALA A 97 -14.50 -12.29 6.89
CA ALA A 97 -14.88 -13.71 7.04
C ALA A 97 -13.70 -14.62 7.41
N TRP A 98 -12.46 -14.19 7.17
CA TRP A 98 -11.24 -14.94 7.53
C TRP A 98 -10.73 -14.62 8.95
N LEU A 99 -11.46 -13.76 9.67
CA LEU A 99 -11.05 -13.22 10.97
C LEU A 99 -12.11 -13.51 12.04
N LYS A 100 -11.66 -13.64 13.28
CA LYS A 100 -12.49 -13.71 14.49
C LYS A 100 -12.17 -12.49 15.35
N PRO A 101 -13.14 -11.64 15.72
CA PRO A 101 -12.91 -10.59 16.73
C PRO A 101 -12.49 -11.20 18.06
N VAL A 102 -11.49 -10.60 18.72
CA VAL A 102 -11.01 -11.02 20.04
C VAL A 102 -11.26 -9.88 21.02
N SER A 103 -11.92 -10.17 22.14
CA SER A 103 -12.08 -9.18 23.21
C SER A 103 -10.75 -8.99 23.96
N GLU A 104 -10.39 -7.77 24.33
CA GLU A 104 -9.17 -7.44 25.09
C GLU A 104 -9.11 -8.11 26.47
N THR A 105 -10.22 -8.64 26.97
CA THR A 105 -10.34 -9.21 28.33
C THR A 105 -9.84 -10.64 28.49
N SER A 106 -9.23 -11.27 27.48
CA SER A 106 -8.75 -12.66 27.55
C SER A 106 -7.23 -12.76 27.81
N GLY A 107 -6.73 -12.05 28.79
CA GLY A 107 -5.41 -12.27 29.38
C GLY A 107 -5.54 -13.17 30.62
N GLY A 108 -5.67 -14.48 30.41
CA GLY A 108 -5.75 -15.46 31.50
C GLY A 108 -6.58 -16.68 31.09
N ASP A 109 -5.93 -17.85 31.09
CA ASP A 109 -6.51 -19.18 30.88
C ASP A 109 -6.85 -19.58 29.43
N ALA A 110 -5.82 -19.95 28.69
CA ALA A 110 -5.90 -20.65 27.41
C ALA A 110 -6.01 -22.19 27.59
N ALA A 111 -6.92 -22.68 28.45
CA ALA A 111 -7.06 -24.13 28.64
C ALA A 111 -8.49 -24.61 28.94
N ALA A 112 -9.53 -23.85 28.65
CA ALA A 112 -10.89 -24.41 28.77
C ALA A 112 -11.87 -23.51 27.98
N ARG A 113 -12.17 -23.86 26.75
CA ARG A 113 -13.47 -23.69 26.07
C ARG A 113 -13.32 -23.89 24.56
N VAL A 114 -12.96 -25.10 24.17
CA VAL A 114 -13.30 -25.62 22.85
C VAL A 114 -14.62 -26.36 23.02
N GLU A 115 -15.71 -25.64 22.94
CA GLU A 115 -17.02 -26.22 22.56
C GLU A 115 -18.04 -25.08 22.30
N ALA A 116 -18.83 -25.29 21.25
CA ALA A 116 -20.04 -24.54 20.88
C ALA A 116 -19.84 -23.14 20.29
N HIS A 117 -19.66 -23.10 18.96
CA HIS A 117 -20.50 -22.33 18.04
C HIS A 117 -20.18 -22.72 16.57
N SER A 118 -20.44 -23.98 16.27
CA SER A 118 -20.55 -24.46 14.87
C SER A 118 -22.04 -24.58 14.52
N SER A 119 -22.72 -23.49 14.40
CA SER A 119 -24.05 -23.45 13.79
C SER A 119 -24.35 -22.03 13.37
N ASP A 120 -24.20 -21.77 12.11
CA ASP A 120 -25.06 -21.01 11.22
C ASP A 120 -24.31 -20.40 10.03
N LEU A 121 -23.84 -21.25 9.13
CA LEU A 121 -23.68 -20.89 7.72
C LEU A 121 -24.08 -22.15 6.94
N GLY A 122 -25.37 -22.22 6.60
CA GLY A 122 -25.90 -23.24 5.69
C GLY A 122 -25.32 -23.07 4.29
N LEU A 123 -24.11 -23.53 4.09
CA LEU A 123 -23.53 -23.72 2.77
C LEU A 123 -23.55 -25.22 2.45
N ALA A 124 -24.25 -25.56 1.37
CA ALA A 124 -24.17 -26.88 0.78
C ALA A 124 -22.72 -27.26 0.48
N PRO A 125 -22.30 -28.52 0.61
CA PRO A 125 -20.93 -28.96 0.37
C PRO A 125 -20.66 -29.01 -1.14
N THR A 126 -20.44 -27.86 -1.75
CA THR A 126 -19.84 -27.75 -3.07
C THR A 126 -18.33 -27.79 -2.94
N ALA A 127 -17.67 -28.41 -3.89
CA ALA A 127 -16.24 -28.74 -3.95
C ALA A 127 -15.36 -27.82 -3.11
N ARG A 128 -14.89 -28.30 -1.97
CA ARG A 128 -14.05 -27.55 -1.04
C ARG A 128 -12.71 -27.28 -1.69
N CYS A 129 -12.29 -26.01 -1.70
CA CYS A 129 -10.93 -25.63 -2.06
C CYS A 129 -9.95 -26.27 -1.08
N THR A 130 -8.89 -26.87 -1.58
CA THR A 130 -7.80 -27.43 -0.79
C THR A 130 -6.61 -26.47 -0.75
N GLU A 131 -5.69 -26.68 0.19
CA GLU A 131 -4.44 -25.93 0.22
C GLU A 131 -3.66 -26.08 -1.10
N SER A 132 -3.62 -27.29 -1.65
CA SER A 132 -3.00 -27.59 -2.95
C SER A 132 -3.60 -26.75 -4.07
N ASP A 133 -4.92 -26.54 -4.06
CA ASP A 133 -5.60 -25.69 -5.05
C ASP A 133 -5.15 -24.23 -4.93
N VAL A 134 -5.00 -23.70 -3.71
CA VAL A 134 -4.52 -22.35 -3.48
C VAL A 134 -3.12 -22.16 -4.06
N TYR A 135 -2.20 -23.11 -3.84
CA TYR A 135 -0.86 -23.06 -4.45
C TYR A 135 -0.92 -23.18 -5.97
N ALA A 136 -1.71 -24.10 -6.51
CA ALA A 136 -1.83 -24.32 -7.95
C ALA A 136 -2.42 -23.08 -8.67
N ARG A 137 -3.27 -22.30 -8.00
CA ARG A 137 -3.90 -21.10 -8.56
C ARG A 137 -3.04 -19.83 -8.42
N ALA A 138 -1.97 -19.85 -7.64
CA ALA A 138 -1.07 -18.70 -7.48
C ALA A 138 -0.31 -18.36 -8.78
N GLN A 139 -0.19 -19.33 -9.69
CA GLN A 139 0.47 -19.16 -10.99
C GLN A 139 -0.37 -19.82 -12.10
N VAL A 140 -0.50 -19.12 -13.21
CA VAL A 140 -1.17 -19.61 -14.43
C VAL A 140 -0.25 -19.39 -15.63
N SER A 141 -0.35 -20.24 -16.63
CA SER A 141 0.32 -19.97 -17.90
C SER A 141 -0.46 -18.92 -18.69
N SER A 142 0.21 -17.92 -19.22
CA SER A 142 -0.43 -16.93 -20.10
C SER A 142 -0.90 -17.62 -21.38
N PRO A 143 -2.18 -17.44 -21.79
CA PRO A 143 -2.69 -18.04 -23.03
C PRO A 143 -1.99 -17.56 -24.30
N GLU A 144 -1.39 -16.36 -24.27
CA GLU A 144 -0.80 -15.70 -25.43
C GLU A 144 0.62 -16.17 -25.76
N ASP A 145 1.45 -16.39 -24.74
CA ASP A 145 2.89 -16.62 -24.92
C ASP A 145 3.46 -17.74 -24.02
N GLY A 146 2.61 -18.40 -23.23
CA GLY A 146 3.03 -19.45 -22.30
C GLY A 146 3.89 -18.94 -21.11
N VAL A 147 4.12 -17.64 -21.00
CA VAL A 147 4.90 -17.05 -19.92
C VAL A 147 4.10 -17.13 -18.62
N PRO A 148 4.72 -17.48 -17.48
CA PRO A 148 4.04 -17.50 -16.20
C PRO A 148 3.42 -16.16 -15.85
N ALA A 149 2.12 -16.17 -15.53
CA ALA A 149 1.40 -15.05 -14.97
C ALA A 149 0.94 -15.41 -13.54
N TYR A 150 1.10 -14.48 -12.61
CA TYR A 150 0.82 -14.72 -11.21
C TYR A 150 -0.53 -14.12 -10.80
N VAL A 151 -1.27 -14.87 -10.02
CA VAL A 151 -2.59 -14.50 -9.49
C VAL A 151 -2.43 -14.15 -8.02
N CYS A 152 -2.28 -12.88 -7.71
CA CYS A 152 -2.21 -12.37 -6.35
C CYS A 152 -3.34 -11.35 -6.10
N GLN A 153 -3.47 -10.87 -4.86
CA GLN A 153 -4.50 -9.88 -4.53
C GLN A 153 -4.38 -8.62 -5.39
N ALA A 154 -3.15 -8.16 -5.67
CA ALA A 154 -2.93 -6.97 -6.48
C ALA A 154 -3.43 -7.13 -7.92
N THR A 155 -3.15 -8.27 -8.57
CA THR A 155 -3.61 -8.55 -9.94
C THR A 155 -5.12 -8.78 -10.03
N ARG A 156 -5.76 -9.19 -8.92
CA ARG A 156 -7.21 -9.47 -8.86
C ARG A 156 -8.04 -8.30 -8.35
N LEU A 157 -7.43 -7.22 -7.86
CA LEU A 157 -8.16 -6.04 -7.37
C LEU A 157 -9.23 -5.54 -8.35
N PRO A 158 -8.99 -5.41 -9.67
CA PRO A 158 -10.01 -4.96 -10.60
C PRO A 158 -11.28 -5.82 -10.62
N TYR A 159 -11.15 -7.11 -10.32
CA TYR A 159 -12.25 -8.09 -10.34
C TYR A 159 -12.91 -8.26 -8.96
N ALA A 160 -12.16 -8.07 -7.89
CA ALA A 160 -12.61 -8.23 -6.51
C ALA A 160 -13.21 -6.95 -5.90
N THR A 161 -13.25 -5.86 -6.66
CA THR A 161 -13.62 -4.54 -6.15
C THR A 161 -14.46 -3.76 -7.15
N ALA A 162 -15.27 -2.82 -6.66
CA ALA A 162 -16.07 -1.92 -7.49
C ALA A 162 -15.38 -0.57 -7.69
N HIS A 163 -15.78 0.16 -8.72
CA HIS A 163 -15.32 1.53 -8.96
C HIS A 163 -15.77 2.45 -7.81
N LEU A 164 -14.91 3.37 -7.40
CA LEU A 164 -15.18 4.37 -6.37
C LEU A 164 -14.76 5.75 -6.85
N GLU A 165 -15.74 6.63 -6.95
CA GLU A 165 -15.49 8.00 -7.35
C GLU A 165 -14.89 8.83 -6.20
N TRP A 166 -13.95 9.70 -6.51
CA TRP A 166 -13.26 10.50 -5.51
C TRP A 166 -14.18 11.49 -4.76
N TRP A 167 -15.30 11.87 -5.37
CA TRP A 167 -16.29 12.78 -4.78
C TRP A 167 -17.37 12.06 -3.96
N ASP A 168 -17.37 10.75 -3.88
CA ASP A 168 -18.25 9.99 -2.97
C ASP A 168 -17.86 10.26 -1.52
N VAL A 169 -18.55 11.19 -0.88
CA VAL A 169 -18.25 11.63 0.49
C VAL A 169 -18.35 10.50 1.53
N ARG A 170 -19.11 9.44 1.23
CA ARG A 170 -19.30 8.29 2.14
C ARG A 170 -17.97 7.63 2.50
N GLN A 171 -17.00 7.63 1.56
CA GLN A 171 -15.68 7.06 1.82
C GLN A 171 -14.91 7.82 2.91
N TYR A 172 -15.06 9.14 3.00
CA TYR A 172 -14.37 9.97 4.00
C TYR A 172 -15.03 9.87 5.38
N VAL A 173 -16.35 9.71 5.40
CA VAL A 173 -17.09 9.41 6.62
C VAL A 173 -16.69 8.03 7.16
N GLU A 174 -16.51 7.05 6.26
CA GLU A 174 -16.06 5.71 6.62
C GLU A 174 -14.60 5.71 7.11
N ASP A 175 -13.71 6.54 6.52
CA ASP A 175 -12.34 6.74 7.02
C ASP A 175 -12.32 7.23 8.47
N TYR A 176 -13.19 8.17 8.82
CA TYR A 176 -13.28 8.70 10.18
C TYR A 176 -13.85 7.67 11.14
N TRP A 177 -14.99 7.06 10.84
CA TRP A 177 -15.65 6.11 11.73
C TRP A 177 -14.89 4.80 11.93
N SER A 178 -14.14 4.39 10.93
CA SER A 178 -13.27 3.21 11.06
C SER A 178 -11.98 3.49 11.84
N GLY A 179 -11.71 4.73 12.21
CA GLY A 179 -10.47 5.12 12.88
C GLY A 179 -9.23 5.14 11.97
N ASN A 180 -9.42 5.00 10.63
CA ASN A 180 -8.30 5.05 9.69
C ASN A 180 -7.65 6.43 9.64
N VAL A 181 -8.45 7.48 9.72
CA VAL A 181 -8.01 8.87 9.54
C VAL A 181 -8.74 9.79 10.53
N GLY A 182 -8.01 10.58 11.27
CA GLY A 182 -8.59 11.58 12.16
C GLY A 182 -9.22 12.75 11.39
N LEU A 183 -10.23 13.38 12.00
CA LEU A 183 -11.00 14.47 11.39
C LEU A 183 -10.11 15.60 10.85
N TRP A 184 -9.11 16.02 11.63
CA TRP A 184 -8.18 17.09 11.22
C TRP A 184 -7.42 16.74 9.93
N ARG A 185 -6.95 15.49 9.80
CA ARG A 185 -6.29 15.01 8.57
C ARG A 185 -7.23 15.02 7.37
N ILE A 186 -8.51 14.68 7.57
CA ILE A 186 -9.53 14.74 6.51
C ILE A 186 -9.71 16.19 6.04
N VAL A 187 -9.89 17.13 6.97
CA VAL A 187 -10.02 18.56 6.65
C VAL A 187 -8.80 19.07 5.88
N CYS A 188 -7.60 18.82 6.39
CA CYS A 188 -6.36 19.25 5.73
C CYS A 188 -6.20 18.64 4.33
N GLY A 189 -6.55 17.36 4.16
CA GLY A 189 -6.50 16.69 2.87
C GLY A 189 -7.50 17.26 1.85
N LEU A 190 -8.72 17.57 2.29
CA LEU A 190 -9.73 18.21 1.44
C LEU A 190 -9.31 19.63 1.01
N VAL A 191 -8.77 20.42 1.95
CA VAL A 191 -8.22 21.74 1.67
C VAL A 191 -7.08 21.64 0.66
N TYR A 192 -6.13 20.73 0.87
CA TYR A 192 -5.04 20.49 -0.06
C TYR A 192 -5.54 20.06 -1.44
N SER A 193 -6.49 19.11 -1.48
CA SER A 193 -7.05 18.63 -2.75
C SER A 193 -7.71 19.75 -3.55
N THR A 194 -8.45 20.65 -2.88
CA THR A 194 -9.06 21.82 -3.50
C THR A 194 -8.00 22.80 -4.00
N TYR A 195 -7.02 23.11 -3.15
CA TYR A 195 -5.89 23.97 -3.50
C TYR A 195 -5.14 23.45 -4.73
N HIS A 196 -4.81 22.18 -4.74
CA HIS A 196 -4.11 21.52 -5.85
C HIS A 196 -4.95 21.54 -7.14
N ARG A 197 -6.28 21.38 -7.06
CA ARG A 197 -7.18 21.46 -8.23
C ARG A 197 -7.18 22.86 -8.85
N ILE A 198 -7.26 23.89 -8.01
CA ILE A 198 -7.22 25.27 -8.46
C ILE A 198 -5.85 25.60 -9.09
N SER A 199 -4.75 25.16 -8.48
CA SER A 199 -3.41 25.39 -9.03
C SER A 199 -3.18 24.73 -10.39
N GLN A 200 -3.88 23.63 -10.67
CA GLN A 200 -3.79 22.87 -11.92
C GLN A 200 -4.92 23.22 -12.94
N ALA A 201 -5.78 24.18 -12.63
CA ALA A 201 -6.93 24.53 -13.48
C ALA A 201 -6.55 25.26 -14.79
N GLY A 202 -5.28 25.57 -15.02
CA GLY A 202 -4.82 26.23 -16.25
C GLY A 202 -5.15 27.72 -16.35
N ILE A 203 -5.62 28.33 -15.25
CA ILE A 203 -6.01 29.77 -15.20
C ILE A 203 -4.82 30.70 -14.88
N GLY A 204 -3.58 30.22 -15.02
CA GLY A 204 -2.36 31.00 -14.82
C GLY A 204 -1.94 31.20 -13.35
N LEU A 205 -2.72 30.76 -12.37
CA LEU A 205 -2.44 30.92 -10.94
C LEU A 205 -1.45 29.89 -10.38
N GLY A 206 -1.16 28.81 -11.11
CA GLY A 206 -0.34 27.70 -10.63
C GLY A 206 1.00 28.12 -10.01
N PRO A 207 1.86 28.88 -10.71
CA PRO A 207 3.17 29.30 -10.17
C PRO A 207 3.05 30.18 -8.94
N ALA A 208 2.10 31.11 -8.87
CA ALA A 208 1.87 31.95 -7.72
C ALA A 208 1.41 31.14 -6.49
N MET A 209 0.51 30.19 -6.69
CA MET A 209 0.03 29.29 -5.64
C MET A 209 1.16 28.38 -5.16
N GLU A 210 1.96 27.81 -6.04
CA GLU A 210 3.11 27.01 -5.65
C GLU A 210 4.11 27.81 -4.83
N TRP A 211 4.43 29.02 -5.25
CA TRP A 211 5.31 29.93 -4.50
C TRP A 211 4.75 30.23 -3.11
N PHE A 212 3.47 30.56 -3.01
CA PHE A 212 2.80 30.83 -1.73
C PHE A 212 2.82 29.61 -0.82
N TYR A 213 2.49 28.43 -1.34
CA TYR A 213 2.52 27.16 -0.59
C TYR A 213 3.93 26.89 -0.05
N ASN A 214 4.95 26.98 -0.91
CA ASN A 214 6.34 26.71 -0.54
C ASN A 214 6.86 27.73 0.47
N THR A 215 6.47 29.01 0.35
CA THR A 215 6.86 30.07 1.30
C THR A 215 6.22 29.83 2.66
N PHE A 216 4.92 29.53 2.68
CA PHE A 216 4.20 29.20 3.91
C PHE A 216 4.85 28.01 4.62
N HIS A 217 5.04 26.90 3.94
CA HIS A 217 5.63 25.70 4.54
C HIS A 217 7.11 25.87 4.92
N ARG A 218 7.83 26.78 4.31
CA ARG A 218 9.20 27.13 4.72
C ARG A 218 9.22 27.87 6.06
N LEU A 219 8.23 28.71 6.33
CA LEU A 219 8.14 29.50 7.56
C LEU A 219 7.62 28.70 8.76
N TRP A 220 6.62 27.85 8.55
CA TRP A 220 5.95 27.07 9.61
C TRP A 220 6.35 25.60 9.67
N GLY A 221 7.33 25.19 8.87
CA GLY A 221 7.67 23.79 8.68
C GLY A 221 6.64 23.06 7.82
N GLY A 222 7.06 22.05 7.10
CA GLY A 222 6.18 21.24 6.27
C GLY A 222 6.80 20.81 4.96
N THR A 223 5.97 20.11 4.17
CA THR A 223 6.40 19.50 2.90
C THR A 223 6.28 20.53 1.78
N ARG A 224 7.27 20.61 0.90
CA ARG A 224 7.19 21.41 -0.33
C ARG A 224 6.02 20.97 -1.19
N PHE A 225 5.55 21.86 -2.10
CA PHE A 225 4.43 21.55 -2.97
C PHE A 225 4.70 20.27 -3.80
N PRO A 226 3.92 19.20 -3.58
CA PRO A 226 4.26 17.90 -4.16
C PRO A 226 3.95 17.78 -5.66
N GLY A 227 3.21 18.74 -6.20
CA GLY A 227 2.76 18.72 -7.60
C GLY A 227 3.78 19.25 -8.61
N THR A 228 5.01 19.60 -8.18
CA THR A 228 6.05 20.13 -9.08
C THR A 228 6.57 19.04 -10.00
N ALA A 229 6.63 19.32 -11.31
CA ALA A 229 7.14 18.41 -12.32
C ALA A 229 8.68 18.42 -12.38
N GLY A 230 9.26 17.37 -12.95
CA GLY A 230 10.71 17.33 -13.26
C GLY A 230 11.11 18.30 -14.38
N VAL A 231 12.41 18.49 -14.57
CA VAL A 231 12.96 19.51 -15.46
C VAL A 231 13.46 18.96 -16.80
N ILE A 232 13.66 17.64 -16.93
CA ILE A 232 14.18 17.03 -18.15
C ILE A 232 13.05 16.86 -19.16
N ARG A 233 13.27 17.27 -20.42
CA ARG A 233 12.25 17.16 -21.48
C ARG A 233 11.87 15.69 -21.71
N GLU A 234 10.60 15.44 -22.00
CA GLU A 234 10.15 14.09 -22.35
C GLU A 234 10.89 13.60 -23.61
N GLY A 235 11.24 12.30 -23.62
CA GLY A 235 12.07 11.71 -24.68
C GLY A 235 13.59 11.83 -24.44
N GLN A 236 14.05 12.71 -23.56
CA GLN A 236 15.46 12.76 -23.18
C GLN A 236 15.80 11.71 -22.12
N PRO A 237 17.00 11.09 -22.16
CA PRO A 237 17.41 10.13 -21.17
C PRO A 237 17.60 10.80 -19.80
N THR A 238 16.92 10.27 -18.79
CA THR A 238 17.12 10.70 -17.41
C THR A 238 18.38 10.06 -16.82
N PRO A 239 19.09 10.74 -15.90
CA PRO A 239 20.33 10.25 -15.32
C PRO A 239 20.09 8.96 -14.50
N THR A 240 21.14 8.19 -14.32
CA THR A 240 21.16 6.99 -13.48
C THR A 240 22.31 7.08 -12.48
N GLY A 241 22.20 6.39 -11.38
CA GLY A 241 23.24 6.23 -10.37
C GLY A 241 23.04 4.90 -9.67
N ALA A 242 24.13 4.23 -9.35
CA ALA A 242 24.13 3.00 -8.59
C ALA A 242 25.02 3.18 -7.36
N LEU A 243 24.45 2.92 -6.20
CA LEU A 243 25.16 2.92 -4.92
C LEU A 243 25.42 1.49 -4.43
N ASN A 244 24.80 0.49 -5.06
CA ASN A 244 24.83 -0.92 -4.60
C ASN A 244 24.45 -1.06 -3.12
N LEU A 245 23.34 -0.45 -2.77
CA LEU A 245 22.85 -0.40 -1.39
C LEU A 245 22.43 -1.78 -0.91
N GLN A 246 22.84 -2.12 0.31
CA GLN A 246 22.50 -3.38 0.96
C GLN A 246 21.41 -3.20 2.01
N PRO A 247 20.59 -4.24 2.27
CA PRO A 247 19.65 -4.22 3.39
C PRO A 247 20.33 -3.86 4.70
N GLY A 248 19.70 -2.98 5.48
CA GLY A 248 20.23 -2.49 6.75
C GLY A 248 21.07 -1.22 6.65
N GLU A 249 21.58 -0.82 5.47
CA GLU A 249 22.31 0.44 5.33
C GLU A 249 21.43 1.65 5.61
N LEU A 250 22.02 2.70 6.22
CA LEU A 250 21.38 3.98 6.42
C LEU A 250 21.63 4.87 5.20
N VAL A 251 20.53 5.45 4.69
CA VAL A 251 20.57 6.38 3.56
C VAL A 251 19.78 7.64 3.88
N ARG A 252 20.22 8.75 3.36
CA ARG A 252 19.47 10.00 3.33
C ARG A 252 18.78 10.13 1.99
N VAL A 253 17.51 10.45 1.98
CA VAL A 253 16.79 10.84 0.78
C VAL A 253 17.23 12.25 0.39
N LYS A 254 17.63 12.46 -0.85
CA LYS A 254 18.00 13.78 -1.36
C LYS A 254 16.85 14.77 -1.24
N SER A 255 17.15 16.05 -1.33
CA SER A 255 16.13 17.09 -1.35
C SER A 255 15.19 16.95 -2.55
N HIS A 256 13.96 17.43 -2.42
CA HIS A 256 13.00 17.41 -3.52
C HIS A 256 13.55 18.09 -4.79
N GLU A 257 14.28 19.20 -4.64
CA GLU A 257 14.89 19.91 -5.77
C GLU A 257 15.95 19.08 -6.50
N GLU A 258 16.82 18.39 -5.76
CA GLU A 258 17.83 17.51 -6.35
C GLU A 258 17.17 16.36 -7.11
N ILE A 259 16.09 15.79 -6.55
CA ILE A 259 15.35 14.71 -7.20
C ILE A 259 14.66 15.21 -8.47
N LEU A 260 13.99 16.38 -8.45
CA LEU A 260 13.35 16.96 -9.64
C LEU A 260 14.31 17.16 -10.80
N ARG A 261 15.61 17.45 -10.54
CA ARG A 261 16.64 17.55 -11.59
C ARG A 261 16.96 16.22 -12.28
N THR A 262 16.54 15.10 -11.69
CA THR A 262 16.70 13.76 -12.26
C THR A 262 15.45 13.25 -12.97
N LEU A 263 14.34 13.96 -12.89
CA LEU A 263 13.04 13.57 -13.43
C LEU A 263 12.74 14.30 -14.75
N ASN A 264 12.05 13.61 -15.65
CA ASN A 264 11.46 14.26 -16.82
C ASN A 264 10.17 15.04 -16.44
N THR A 265 9.64 15.82 -17.41
CA THR A 265 8.39 16.60 -17.22
C THR A 265 7.16 15.73 -16.91
N GLY A 266 7.21 14.42 -17.21
CA GLY A 266 6.21 13.43 -16.79
C GLY A 266 6.46 12.86 -15.40
N SER A 267 7.35 13.47 -14.58
CA SER A 267 7.73 13.02 -13.24
C SER A 267 8.23 11.57 -13.21
N ARG A 268 9.10 11.19 -14.19
CA ARG A 268 9.66 9.84 -14.28
C ARG A 268 11.19 9.87 -14.37
N ASN A 269 11.82 8.86 -13.76
CA ASN A 269 13.24 8.54 -13.95
C ASN A 269 13.36 7.11 -14.46
N ARG A 270 13.95 6.92 -15.66
CA ARG A 270 14.10 5.59 -16.29
C ARG A 270 12.80 4.75 -16.24
N GLY A 271 11.66 5.38 -16.53
CA GLY A 271 10.34 4.74 -16.53
C GLY A 271 9.66 4.61 -15.15
N MET A 272 10.39 4.76 -14.04
CA MET A 272 9.80 4.77 -12.70
C MET A 272 9.19 6.14 -12.41
N GLY A 273 7.93 6.16 -11.97
CA GLY A 273 7.23 7.37 -11.55
C GLY A 273 7.74 7.88 -10.19
N TRP A 274 7.81 9.20 -10.08
CA TRP A 274 7.92 9.92 -8.82
C TRP A 274 6.51 10.31 -8.37
N ASP A 275 6.11 9.90 -7.18
CA ASP A 275 4.77 10.19 -6.65
C ASP A 275 4.85 11.34 -5.63
N ALA A 276 3.82 12.17 -5.60
CA ALA A 276 3.66 13.24 -4.62
C ALA A 276 3.78 12.75 -3.15
N GLU A 277 3.39 11.50 -2.91
CA GLU A 277 3.49 10.85 -1.61
C GLU A 277 4.95 10.58 -1.17
N MET A 278 5.91 10.70 -2.08
CA MET A 278 7.35 10.53 -1.76
C MET A 278 7.99 11.81 -1.24
N VAL A 279 7.40 12.97 -1.53
CA VAL A 279 7.95 14.29 -1.17
C VAL A 279 8.14 14.51 0.34
N PRO A 280 7.23 14.06 1.23
CA PRO A 280 7.41 14.17 2.67
C PRO A 280 8.66 13.49 3.23
N TYR A 281 9.20 12.53 2.51
CA TYR A 281 10.37 11.76 2.93
C TYR A 281 11.71 12.40 2.49
N CYS A 282 11.67 13.43 1.63
CA CYS A 282 12.86 14.15 1.18
C CYS A 282 13.63 14.75 2.36
N GLY A 283 14.95 14.60 2.35
CA GLY A 283 15.85 15.08 3.42
C GLY A 283 15.89 14.18 4.66
N GLY A 284 14.97 13.21 4.78
CA GLY A 284 14.94 12.26 5.88
C GLY A 284 15.98 11.15 5.73
N THR A 285 16.31 10.50 6.86
CA THR A 285 17.23 9.37 6.93
C THR A 285 16.46 8.10 7.25
N TYR A 286 16.67 7.06 6.45
CA TYR A 286 15.93 5.79 6.52
C TYR A 286 16.89 4.62 6.36
N ARG A 287 16.44 3.45 6.80
CA ARG A 287 17.17 2.20 6.59
C ARG A 287 16.70 1.52 5.32
N VAL A 288 17.62 1.00 4.52
CA VAL A 288 17.29 0.16 3.37
C VAL A 288 16.67 -1.14 3.88
N LEU A 289 15.43 -1.40 3.49
CA LEU A 289 14.75 -2.65 3.83
C LEU A 289 15.20 -3.78 2.92
N ARG A 290 15.20 -3.53 1.61
CA ARG A 290 15.67 -4.48 0.59
C ARG A 290 15.85 -3.82 -0.77
N SER A 291 16.66 -4.44 -1.63
CA SER A 291 16.73 -4.11 -3.06
C SER A 291 15.50 -4.67 -3.78
N VAL A 292 15.08 -4.00 -4.85
CA VAL A 292 13.98 -4.40 -5.72
C VAL A 292 14.51 -4.56 -7.14
N THR A 293 14.53 -5.80 -7.61
CA THR A 293 14.98 -6.17 -8.96
C THR A 293 13.85 -6.71 -9.82
N LYS A 294 12.76 -7.24 -9.18
CA LYS A 294 11.61 -7.81 -9.89
C LYS A 294 10.32 -7.59 -9.12
N ILE A 295 9.28 -7.25 -9.86
CA ILE A 295 7.91 -7.09 -9.35
C ILE A 295 6.91 -7.65 -10.36
N ILE A 296 5.73 -8.05 -9.91
CA ILE A 296 4.63 -8.41 -10.79
C ILE A 296 3.98 -7.14 -11.32
N ASP A 297 3.78 -7.06 -12.63
CA ASP A 297 2.92 -6.06 -13.26
C ASP A 297 1.46 -6.40 -12.91
N GLU A 298 0.80 -5.53 -12.16
CA GLU A 298 -0.55 -5.78 -11.63
C GLU A 298 -1.61 -5.92 -12.74
N ARG A 299 -1.35 -5.38 -13.93
CA ARG A 299 -2.27 -5.45 -15.07
C ARG A 299 -2.20 -6.78 -15.81
N THR A 300 -0.99 -7.32 -15.97
CA THR A 300 -0.75 -8.52 -16.77
C THR A 300 -0.50 -9.77 -15.94
N GLY A 301 -0.17 -9.63 -14.67
CA GLY A 301 0.28 -10.70 -13.80
C GLY A 301 1.71 -11.19 -14.12
N LYS A 302 2.37 -10.66 -15.14
CA LYS A 302 3.72 -11.10 -15.55
C LYS A 302 4.81 -10.47 -14.69
N MET A 303 5.88 -11.22 -14.48
CA MET A 303 7.05 -10.72 -13.76
C MET A 303 7.81 -9.69 -14.60
N THR A 304 8.02 -8.51 -14.03
CA THR A 304 8.78 -7.42 -14.64
C THR A 304 10.12 -7.25 -13.94
N GLN A 305 11.21 -7.21 -14.72
CA GLN A 305 12.54 -6.93 -14.20
C GLN A 305 12.81 -5.41 -14.17
N MET A 306 13.35 -4.93 -13.07
CA MET A 306 13.73 -3.53 -12.90
C MET A 306 15.07 -3.27 -13.60
N LYS A 307 15.07 -2.43 -14.64
CA LYS A 307 16.26 -2.12 -15.44
C LYS A 307 17.28 -1.21 -14.74
N SER A 308 16.92 -0.58 -13.65
CA SER A 308 17.78 0.32 -12.88
C SER A 308 17.67 0.02 -11.39
N PRO A 309 18.75 0.15 -10.62
CA PRO A 309 18.75 -0.14 -9.18
C PRO A 309 17.67 0.63 -8.44
N SER A 310 16.95 -0.08 -7.59
CA SER A 310 15.87 0.48 -6.77
C SER A 310 15.80 -0.25 -5.44
N VAL A 311 15.41 0.47 -4.40
CA VAL A 311 15.29 -0.08 -3.05
C VAL A 311 13.93 0.29 -2.45
N ILE A 312 13.52 -0.45 -1.44
CA ILE A 312 12.48 -0.08 -0.49
C ILE A 312 13.16 0.39 0.79
N LEU A 313 12.67 1.49 1.34
CA LEU A 313 13.11 2.03 2.61
C LEU A 313 12.13 1.59 3.72
N ASP A 314 12.68 1.29 4.88
CA ASP A 314 11.89 0.87 6.02
C ASP A 314 10.96 2.00 6.50
N SER A 315 9.71 1.63 6.81
CA SER A 315 8.65 2.55 7.25
C SER A 315 8.26 3.65 6.26
N VAL A 316 8.76 3.59 5.02
CA VAL A 316 8.45 4.56 3.95
C VAL A 316 7.38 4.00 3.03
N VAL A 317 6.13 4.41 3.28
CA VAL A 317 4.95 3.93 2.56
C VAL A 317 4.11 5.08 2.02
N CYS A 318 3.32 4.82 0.99
CA CYS A 318 2.31 5.75 0.51
C CYS A 318 1.23 5.95 1.58
N GLU A 319 1.05 7.18 2.03
CA GLU A 319 0.00 7.55 2.98
C GLU A 319 -1.26 8.13 2.30
N ALA A 320 -1.21 8.28 0.98
CA ALA A 320 -2.28 8.82 0.14
C ALA A 320 -2.83 10.18 0.64
N ARG A 321 -1.92 11.07 1.05
CA ARG A 321 -2.25 12.43 1.53
C ARG A 321 -2.44 13.41 0.37
N PHE A 322 -1.66 13.24 -0.71
CA PHE A 322 -1.53 14.18 -1.82
C PHE A 322 -2.19 13.67 -3.10
N SER A 323 -2.68 12.46 -3.10
CA SER A 323 -3.33 11.82 -4.24
C SER A 323 -4.79 12.21 -4.36
N ARG A 324 -5.12 13.20 -5.21
CA ARG A 324 -6.47 13.78 -5.34
C ARG A 324 -7.59 12.81 -5.78
N TYR A 325 -7.27 11.63 -6.29
CA TYR A 325 -8.26 10.61 -6.68
C TYR A 325 -8.33 9.41 -5.73
N ARG A 326 -7.37 9.28 -4.82
CA ARG A 326 -7.17 8.10 -3.95
C ARG A 326 -6.89 8.51 -2.51
N MET A 327 -7.41 9.67 -2.10
CA MET A 327 -7.10 10.26 -0.80
C MET A 327 -7.43 9.30 0.34
N PHE A 328 -6.49 9.17 1.26
CA PHE A 328 -6.56 8.29 2.43
C PHE A 328 -6.70 6.80 2.10
N CYS A 329 -6.20 6.35 0.94
CA CYS A 329 -6.15 4.94 0.61
C CYS A 329 -5.40 4.15 1.71
N PRO A 330 -6.00 3.11 2.30
CA PRO A 330 -5.38 2.38 3.41
C PRO A 330 -4.29 1.38 2.99
N ARG A 331 -4.07 1.18 1.68
CA ARG A 331 -3.22 0.12 1.12
C ARG A 331 -1.73 0.24 1.52
N SER A 332 -1.27 1.42 1.92
CA SER A 332 0.11 1.66 2.42
C SER A 332 1.19 0.95 1.60
N ILE A 333 1.19 1.18 0.28
CA ILE A 333 2.15 0.58 -0.67
C ILE A 333 3.55 1.12 -0.37
N TYR A 334 4.57 0.28 -0.44
CA TYR A 334 5.94 0.74 -0.42
C TYR A 334 6.26 1.59 -1.64
N SER A 335 6.92 2.74 -1.42
CA SER A 335 7.52 3.51 -2.49
C SER A 335 8.84 2.88 -2.92
N PHE A 336 9.06 2.79 -4.23
CA PHE A 336 10.33 2.32 -4.78
C PHE A 336 11.25 3.51 -5.01
N TRP A 337 12.45 3.47 -4.44
CA TRP A 337 13.42 4.55 -4.50
C TRP A 337 14.56 4.19 -5.44
N ARG A 338 14.79 5.05 -6.46
CA ARG A 338 16.02 4.94 -7.27
C ARG A 338 17.24 5.28 -6.41
N GLU A 339 18.31 4.51 -6.53
CA GLU A 339 19.54 4.78 -5.77
C GLU A 339 20.11 6.17 -6.04
N ILE A 340 19.90 6.75 -7.25
CA ILE A 340 20.30 8.13 -7.57
C ILE A 340 19.60 9.18 -6.69
N TRP A 341 18.46 8.87 -6.08
CA TRP A 341 17.71 9.76 -5.17
C TRP A 341 18.18 9.67 -3.72
N LEU A 342 19.18 8.84 -3.45
CA LEU A 342 19.67 8.52 -2.12
C LEU A 342 21.15 8.88 -1.99
N GLU A 343 21.59 9.03 -0.74
CA GLU A 343 23.00 9.20 -0.35
C GLU A 343 23.28 8.29 0.84
N ARG A 344 24.43 7.62 0.87
CA ARG A 344 24.86 6.90 2.06
C ARG A 344 25.10 7.85 3.22
N VAL A 345 24.70 7.43 4.40
CA VAL A 345 25.02 8.15 5.63
C VAL A 345 26.18 7.42 6.30
N ASP A 346 27.33 8.09 6.40
CA ASP A 346 28.48 7.58 7.15
C ASP A 346 28.13 7.50 8.64
N THR A 347 28.03 6.30 9.17
CA THR A 347 27.68 6.04 10.57
C THR A 347 28.71 6.57 11.57
N GLY A 348 29.85 7.06 11.12
CA GLY A 348 30.90 7.70 11.96
C GLY A 348 30.54 9.09 12.48
N ARG A 349 29.40 9.70 12.09
CA ARG A 349 29.04 11.11 12.45
C ARG A 349 27.62 11.29 12.99
N ILE A 350 26.97 10.26 13.49
CA ILE A 350 25.59 10.40 13.98
C ILE A 350 25.59 10.66 15.47
N ALA A 351 25.40 11.93 15.87
CA ALA A 351 24.79 12.25 17.16
C ALA A 351 23.32 11.78 17.15
N PRO A 352 22.77 11.21 18.24
CA PRO A 352 21.39 10.72 18.26
C PRO A 352 20.41 11.91 18.12
N SER A 353 19.78 12.00 16.96
CA SER A 353 18.67 12.93 16.78
C SER A 353 17.38 12.29 17.29
N HIS A 354 16.85 12.84 18.37
CA HIS A 354 15.52 12.52 18.88
C HIS A 354 14.46 12.89 17.85
N HIS A 355 13.92 11.90 17.13
CA HIS A 355 12.65 12.06 16.45
C HIS A 355 11.52 11.82 17.45
N ALA A 356 11.01 12.92 18.01
CA ALA A 356 9.74 12.90 18.71
C ALA A 356 8.61 12.63 17.69
N HIS A 357 8.08 11.43 17.71
CA HIS A 357 6.78 11.17 17.11
C HIS A 357 5.73 11.94 17.94
N SER A 358 5.31 13.10 17.45
CA SER A 358 4.10 13.75 17.94
C SER A 358 2.91 12.88 17.57
N LYS A 359 2.44 12.13 18.57
CA LYS A 359 1.10 11.54 18.57
C LYS A 359 0.14 12.66 18.96
N THR A 360 -0.61 13.18 18.02
CA THR A 360 -1.94 13.78 18.24
C THR A 360 -2.76 13.69 16.96
#